data_359e281691597cd3b6da7fcc34b973ec
#
_entry.id   359e281691597cd3b6da7fcc34b973ec
#
_cell.length_a   1.000
_cell.length_b   1.000
_cell.length_c   1.000
_cell.angle_alpha   90.00
_cell.angle_beta   90.00
_cell.angle_gamma   90.00
#
_symmetry.space_group_name_H-M   'P 1'
#
loop_
_entity.id
_entity.type
_entity.pdbx_description
1 polymer ?
#
loop_
_entity_poly.entity_id
_entity_poly.type
_entity_poly.pdbx_seq_one_letter_code
_entity_poly.pdbx_strand_id
1 'polypeptide(L)'
;MFGDIKNNLGERIDHTFHQGDANSKHLVILGHGVTGNKDRPFLVALANALAAAGLNVLRISFAGNGASGGRFTDSTISKEVADLGSVLDACEGWHVCYVGHSMGGAVGVLRTSQDARIRCLVSLAGMVRTAAFAQREFGMVKPGAGFMWDDEQCPLSQAYMDDLTQIGTVLDAAPKIKVPWLLVHGTEDDVVPIQDSKDILIRAGSDVKFVPLQGSNHVFAGDFTAPMVETVVAWVKARLT
;
A
#
# COMPACT_ATOMS: atom_id res chain seq x y z
N MET A 1 7.15 20.28 -7.91
CA MET A 1 7.91 19.42 -6.99
C MET A 1 7.17 19.51 -5.67
N PHE A 2 6.94 18.39 -5.00
CA PHE A 2 6.24 18.37 -3.72
C PHE A 2 7.13 19.00 -2.65
N GLY A 3 6.58 19.92 -1.82
CA GLY A 3 7.24 20.47 -0.64
C GLY A 3 7.20 19.49 0.54
N ASP A 4 7.39 20.00 1.76
CA ASP A 4 7.23 19.17 2.96
C ASP A 4 5.75 18.73 3.09
N ILE A 5 5.51 17.43 2.96
CA ILE A 5 4.20 16.84 3.21
C ILE A 5 4.11 16.51 4.70
N LYS A 6 3.05 16.99 5.35
CA LYS A 6 2.76 16.66 6.76
C LYS A 6 1.35 16.11 6.87
N ASN A 7 1.17 15.17 7.78
CA ASN A 7 -0.15 14.68 8.11
C ASN A 7 -0.91 15.66 9.05
N ASN A 8 -2.15 15.32 9.38
CA ASN A 8 -3.01 16.11 10.25
C ASN A 8 -2.50 16.26 11.71
N LEU A 9 -1.50 15.48 12.10
CA LEU A 9 -0.80 15.58 13.39
C LEU A 9 0.48 16.42 13.30
N GLY A 10 0.80 16.98 12.12
CA GLY A 10 2.01 17.76 11.88
C GLY A 10 3.26 16.90 11.67
N GLU A 11 3.13 15.58 11.61
CA GLU A 11 4.24 14.66 11.37
C GLU A 11 4.64 14.68 9.89
N ARG A 12 5.94 14.77 9.61
CA ARG A 12 6.47 14.77 8.25
C ARG A 12 6.29 13.39 7.60
N ILE A 13 5.77 13.37 6.38
CA ILE A 13 5.72 12.20 5.51
C ILE A 13 6.95 12.23 4.59
N ASP A 14 7.88 11.32 4.84
CA ASP A 14 9.07 11.17 4.00
C ASP A 14 8.68 10.59 2.65
N HIS A 15 9.17 11.22 1.57
CA HIS A 15 8.81 10.83 0.21
C HIS A 15 9.94 11.03 -0.78
N THR A 16 9.85 10.34 -1.92
CA THR A 16 10.73 10.51 -3.06
C THR A 16 9.89 10.61 -4.33
N PHE A 17 10.09 11.70 -5.06
CA PHE A 17 9.45 11.92 -6.36
C PHE A 17 10.34 11.44 -7.50
N HIS A 18 9.75 10.65 -8.41
CA HIS A 18 10.35 10.24 -9.66
C HIS A 18 9.61 10.92 -10.80
N GLN A 19 10.31 11.76 -11.55
CA GLN A 19 9.71 12.48 -12.65
C GLN A 19 9.57 11.56 -13.88
N GLY A 20 8.37 11.48 -14.42
CA GLY A 20 8.07 10.93 -15.73
C GLY A 20 7.91 12.04 -16.77
N ASP A 21 6.77 12.09 -17.47
CA ASP A 21 6.45 13.19 -18.37
C ASP A 21 6.08 14.45 -17.58
N ALA A 22 6.85 15.52 -17.75
CA ALA A 22 6.65 16.80 -17.06
C ALA A 22 5.30 17.48 -17.42
N ASN A 23 4.70 17.14 -18.55
CA ASN A 23 3.42 17.68 -18.99
C ASN A 23 2.22 16.86 -18.49
N SER A 24 2.46 15.66 -17.97
CA SER A 24 1.42 14.79 -17.46
C SER A 24 0.94 15.23 -16.08
N LYS A 25 -0.36 15.16 -15.85
CA LYS A 25 -1.00 15.33 -14.54
C LYS A 25 -1.32 14.00 -13.85
N HIS A 26 -0.81 12.88 -14.37
CA HIS A 26 -0.96 11.57 -13.75
C HIS A 26 0.14 11.32 -12.73
N LEU A 27 -0.25 10.87 -11.55
CA LEU A 27 0.66 10.57 -10.43
C LEU A 27 0.35 9.18 -9.88
N VAL A 28 1.37 8.36 -9.77
CA VAL A 28 1.30 7.07 -9.07
C VAL A 28 1.88 7.24 -7.66
N ILE A 29 1.09 7.01 -6.61
CA ILE A 29 1.57 7.02 -5.22
C ILE A 29 1.81 5.58 -4.79
N LEU A 30 3.02 5.28 -4.28
CA LEU A 30 3.40 3.97 -3.78
C LEU A 30 3.46 3.97 -2.26
N GLY A 31 2.62 3.12 -1.62
CA GLY A 31 2.59 2.88 -0.18
C GLY A 31 3.12 1.48 0.17
N HIS A 32 3.85 1.39 1.30
CA HIS A 32 4.47 0.17 1.79
C HIS A 32 3.55 -0.62 2.75
N GLY A 33 3.98 -1.82 3.13
CA GLY A 33 3.34 -2.65 4.16
C GLY A 33 3.91 -2.43 5.56
N VAL A 34 3.42 -3.22 6.53
CA VAL A 34 3.88 -3.19 7.91
C VAL A 34 5.41 -3.38 7.98
N THR A 35 6.07 -2.71 8.91
CA THR A 35 7.54 -2.65 9.07
C THR A 35 8.31 -2.18 7.81
N GLY A 36 7.58 -1.73 6.80
CA GLY A 36 8.16 -1.24 5.55
C GLY A 36 8.49 0.24 5.56
N ASN A 37 9.00 0.70 4.44
CA ASN A 37 9.20 2.11 4.11
C ASN A 37 9.25 2.27 2.59
N LYS A 38 9.33 3.50 2.11
CA LYS A 38 9.38 3.83 0.68
C LYS A 38 10.55 3.22 -0.10
N ASP A 39 11.61 2.80 0.60
CA ASP A 39 12.86 2.34 -0.02
C ASP A 39 12.98 0.81 -0.12
N ARG A 40 11.88 0.08 0.09
CA ARG A 40 11.84 -1.36 -0.21
C ARG A 40 12.23 -1.61 -1.67
N PRO A 41 13.18 -2.56 -1.95
CA PRO A 41 13.77 -2.72 -3.29
C PRO A 41 12.76 -2.84 -4.42
N PHE A 42 11.69 -3.63 -4.24
CA PHE A 42 10.66 -3.81 -5.27
C PHE A 42 9.82 -2.54 -5.52
N LEU A 43 9.60 -1.69 -4.49
CA LEU A 43 8.93 -0.38 -4.67
C LEU A 43 9.82 0.60 -5.43
N VAL A 44 11.13 0.57 -5.16
CA VAL A 44 12.12 1.38 -5.90
C VAL A 44 12.16 0.94 -7.37
N ALA A 45 12.22 -0.37 -7.62
CA ALA A 45 12.21 -0.92 -8.98
C ALA A 45 10.94 -0.53 -9.74
N LEU A 46 9.77 -0.67 -9.09
CA LEU A 46 8.49 -0.27 -9.67
C LEU A 46 8.43 1.23 -9.98
N ALA A 47 8.88 2.09 -9.05
CA ALA A 47 8.89 3.53 -9.26
C ALA A 47 9.76 3.94 -10.44
N ASN A 48 10.96 3.37 -10.55
CA ASN A 48 11.86 3.65 -11.66
C ASN A 48 11.26 3.22 -13.01
N ALA A 49 10.63 2.04 -13.06
CA ALA A 49 10.01 1.54 -14.29
C ALA A 49 8.77 2.36 -14.71
N LEU A 50 7.94 2.77 -13.75
CA LEU A 50 6.80 3.66 -14.01
C LEU A 50 7.27 5.02 -14.54
N ALA A 51 8.31 5.60 -13.93
CA ALA A 51 8.88 6.87 -14.37
C ALA A 51 9.49 6.75 -15.78
N ALA A 52 10.22 5.67 -16.06
CA ALA A 52 10.74 5.38 -17.40
C ALA A 52 9.63 5.19 -18.44
N ALA A 53 8.44 4.75 -18.02
CA ALA A 53 7.25 4.64 -18.87
C ALA A 53 6.49 5.98 -19.04
N GLY A 54 6.99 7.09 -18.47
CA GLY A 54 6.42 8.44 -18.59
C GLY A 54 5.43 8.82 -17.49
N LEU A 55 5.26 7.99 -16.45
CA LEU A 55 4.36 8.27 -15.33
C LEU A 55 5.12 8.96 -14.18
N ASN A 56 4.56 10.03 -13.61
CA ASN A 56 5.12 10.61 -12.40
C ASN A 56 4.83 9.72 -11.19
N VAL A 57 5.80 9.54 -10.29
CA VAL A 57 5.67 8.61 -9.16
C VAL A 57 6.08 9.29 -7.86
N LEU A 58 5.31 9.09 -6.81
CA LEU A 58 5.61 9.50 -5.44
C LEU A 58 5.66 8.27 -4.53
N ARG A 59 6.86 7.86 -4.10
CA ARG A 59 7.02 6.85 -3.06
C ARG A 59 6.94 7.52 -1.70
N ILE A 60 6.14 6.99 -0.78
CA ILE A 60 5.96 7.55 0.56
C ILE A 60 6.33 6.52 1.63
N SER A 61 6.85 7.00 2.76
CA SER A 61 6.84 6.28 4.03
C SER A 61 5.73 6.86 4.91
N PHE A 62 4.82 6.05 5.39
CA PHE A 62 3.79 6.50 6.33
C PHE A 62 4.41 6.98 7.63
N ALA A 63 3.72 7.84 8.39
CA ALA A 63 4.23 8.36 9.65
C ALA A 63 4.57 7.24 10.65
N GLY A 64 5.70 7.39 11.32
CA GLY A 64 6.28 6.37 12.19
C GLY A 64 7.18 5.36 11.48
N ASN A 65 7.31 5.42 10.14
CA ASN A 65 8.09 4.47 9.36
C ASN A 65 9.22 5.18 8.56
N GLY A 66 10.32 4.49 8.36
CA GLY A 66 11.47 5.00 7.61
C GLY A 66 12.00 6.32 8.21
N ALA A 67 12.14 7.36 7.37
CA ALA A 67 12.57 8.69 7.79
C ALA A 67 11.38 9.66 8.03
N SER A 68 10.14 9.17 8.08
CA SER A 68 8.97 9.96 8.42
C SER A 68 8.95 10.34 9.91
N GLY A 69 8.27 11.45 10.23
CA GLY A 69 7.98 11.83 11.62
C GLY A 69 7.01 10.85 12.30
N GLY A 70 6.80 11.02 13.61
CA GLY A 70 5.97 10.13 14.40
C GLY A 70 6.75 8.95 14.99
N ARG A 71 6.05 8.07 15.70
CA ARG A 71 6.63 6.88 16.32
C ARG A 71 6.09 5.63 15.64
N PHE A 72 6.93 4.62 15.47
CA PHE A 72 6.52 3.34 14.90
C PHE A 72 5.37 2.69 15.70
N THR A 73 5.39 2.81 17.02
CA THR A 73 4.34 2.29 17.91
C THR A 73 2.96 2.90 17.71
N ASP A 74 2.89 4.05 17.03
CA ASP A 74 1.63 4.74 16.70
C ASP A 74 1.15 4.42 15.26
N SER A 75 1.94 3.67 14.49
CA SER A 75 1.59 3.23 13.12
C SER A 75 0.47 2.21 13.17
N THR A 76 -0.70 2.59 12.66
CA THR A 76 -1.88 1.73 12.51
C THR A 76 -2.47 1.89 11.11
N ILE A 77 -3.31 0.97 10.67
CA ILE A 77 -4.00 1.10 9.38
C ILE A 77 -4.82 2.39 9.34
N SER A 78 -5.59 2.67 10.40
CA SER A 78 -6.42 3.89 10.48
C SER A 78 -5.59 5.17 10.38
N LYS A 79 -4.42 5.21 11.01
CA LYS A 79 -3.50 6.34 10.90
C LYS A 79 -2.93 6.47 9.48
N GLU A 80 -2.51 5.38 8.86
CA GLU A 80 -1.97 5.39 7.50
C GLU A 80 -3.04 5.76 6.45
N VAL A 81 -4.31 5.43 6.68
CA VAL A 81 -5.44 5.92 5.87
C VAL A 81 -5.58 7.44 5.97
N ALA A 82 -5.39 8.01 7.17
CA ALA A 82 -5.39 9.47 7.36
C ALA A 82 -4.14 10.11 6.72
N ASP A 83 -2.97 9.51 6.88
CA ASP A 83 -1.72 9.96 6.25
C ASP A 83 -1.85 10.01 4.72
N LEU A 84 -2.41 8.96 4.10
CA LEU A 84 -2.67 8.94 2.66
C LEU A 84 -3.61 10.08 2.26
N GLY A 85 -4.59 10.43 3.10
CA GLY A 85 -5.44 11.59 2.89
C GLY A 85 -4.66 12.89 2.81
N SER A 86 -3.74 13.11 3.74
CA SER A 86 -2.87 14.29 3.77
C SER A 86 -1.90 14.34 2.57
N VAL A 87 -1.42 13.17 2.12
CA VAL A 87 -0.63 13.08 0.88
C VAL A 87 -1.48 13.47 -0.34
N LEU A 88 -2.74 13.03 -0.40
CA LEU A 88 -3.67 13.42 -1.47
C LEU A 88 -3.97 14.92 -1.46
N ASP A 89 -4.04 15.55 -0.27
CA ASP A 89 -4.19 17.00 -0.14
C ASP A 89 -2.99 17.75 -0.75
N ALA A 90 -1.77 17.25 -0.52
CA ALA A 90 -0.56 17.80 -1.11
C ALA A 90 -0.43 17.51 -2.63
N CYS A 91 -1.24 16.60 -3.16
CA CYS A 91 -1.29 16.23 -4.57
C CYS A 91 -2.51 16.86 -5.30
N GLU A 92 -3.02 18.00 -4.83
CA GLU A 92 -4.15 18.67 -5.49
C GLU A 92 -3.85 18.95 -6.97
N GLY A 93 -4.82 18.69 -7.83
CA GLY A 93 -4.70 18.84 -9.29
C GLY A 93 -4.05 17.68 -10.03
N TRP A 94 -3.65 16.60 -9.32
CA TRP A 94 -3.16 15.37 -9.93
C TRP A 94 -4.27 14.31 -10.07
N HIS A 95 -4.19 13.51 -11.13
CA HIS A 95 -4.98 12.28 -11.30
C HIS A 95 -4.22 11.11 -10.66
N VAL A 96 -4.63 10.74 -9.48
CA VAL A 96 -3.88 9.79 -8.65
C VAL A 96 -4.29 8.34 -8.93
N CYS A 97 -3.28 7.48 -9.16
CA CYS A 97 -3.34 6.04 -8.99
C CYS A 97 -2.61 5.69 -7.68
N TYR A 98 -3.25 4.97 -6.78
CA TYR A 98 -2.57 4.48 -5.59
C TYR A 98 -2.17 3.01 -5.75
N VAL A 99 -0.94 2.68 -5.39
CA VAL A 99 -0.39 1.32 -5.34
C VAL A 99 0.00 1.02 -3.90
N GLY A 100 -0.66 0.06 -3.27
CA GLY A 100 -0.38 -0.34 -1.88
C GLY A 100 0.09 -1.78 -1.79
N HIS A 101 1.18 -2.01 -1.05
CA HIS A 101 1.68 -3.34 -0.74
C HIS A 101 1.22 -3.81 0.63
N SER A 102 0.78 -5.08 0.75
CA SER A 102 0.45 -5.70 2.03
C SER A 102 -0.55 -4.86 2.84
N MET A 103 -0.19 -4.38 4.04
CA MET A 103 -1.00 -3.45 4.84
C MET A 103 -1.33 -2.17 4.07
N GLY A 104 -0.39 -1.64 3.25
CA GLY A 104 -0.67 -0.51 2.36
C GLY A 104 -1.77 -0.81 1.32
N GLY A 105 -2.00 -2.07 0.99
CA GLY A 105 -3.15 -2.52 0.20
C GLY A 105 -4.47 -2.32 0.94
N ALA A 106 -4.54 -2.68 2.24
CA ALA A 106 -5.70 -2.40 3.10
C ALA A 106 -5.95 -0.89 3.22
N VAL A 107 -4.90 -0.10 3.42
CA VAL A 107 -4.95 1.38 3.43
C VAL A 107 -5.56 1.91 2.12
N GLY A 108 -5.10 1.39 0.98
CA GLY A 108 -5.62 1.76 -0.34
C GLY A 108 -7.10 1.45 -0.51
N VAL A 109 -7.55 0.27 -0.10
CA VAL A 109 -8.96 -0.14 -0.14
C VAL A 109 -9.83 0.79 0.69
N LEU A 110 -9.44 1.02 1.96
CA LEU A 110 -10.19 1.88 2.87
C LEU A 110 -10.23 3.32 2.36
N ARG A 111 -9.09 3.87 1.94
CA ARG A 111 -9.05 5.25 1.45
C ARG A 111 -9.82 5.43 0.16
N THR A 112 -9.64 4.56 -0.84
CA THR A 112 -10.35 4.66 -2.13
C THR A 112 -11.86 4.52 -1.98
N SER A 113 -12.32 3.74 -1.01
CA SER A 113 -13.77 3.56 -0.77
C SER A 113 -14.49 4.84 -0.31
N GLN A 114 -13.74 5.89 0.09
CA GLN A 114 -14.29 7.13 0.65
C GLN A 114 -13.67 8.40 0.04
N ASP A 115 -12.74 8.28 -0.91
CA ASP A 115 -12.02 9.43 -1.49
C ASP A 115 -11.93 9.33 -3.01
N ALA A 116 -12.72 10.14 -3.69
CA ALA A 116 -12.83 10.15 -5.15
C ALA A 116 -11.58 10.72 -5.87
N ARG A 117 -10.57 11.23 -5.15
CA ARG A 117 -9.32 11.71 -5.74
C ARG A 117 -8.45 10.57 -6.26
N ILE A 118 -8.60 9.36 -5.71
CA ILE A 118 -7.96 8.15 -6.25
C ILE A 118 -8.78 7.68 -7.45
N ARG A 119 -8.15 7.65 -8.63
CA ARG A 119 -8.77 7.31 -9.90
C ARG A 119 -8.52 5.88 -10.35
N CYS A 120 -7.51 5.23 -9.83
CA CYS A 120 -7.29 3.80 -9.97
C CYS A 120 -6.53 3.25 -8.77
N LEU A 121 -6.69 1.97 -8.50
CA LEU A 121 -6.13 1.27 -7.35
C LEU A 121 -5.33 0.05 -7.79
N VAL A 122 -4.18 -0.18 -7.16
CA VAL A 122 -3.40 -1.42 -7.30
C VAL A 122 -3.11 -1.97 -5.90
N SER A 123 -3.44 -3.22 -5.67
CA SER A 123 -3.07 -3.96 -4.45
C SER A 123 -2.02 -5.01 -4.78
N LEU A 124 -0.84 -4.88 -4.21
CA LEU A 124 0.27 -5.83 -4.29
C LEU A 124 0.27 -6.69 -3.03
N ALA A 125 -0.07 -7.97 -3.13
CA ALA A 125 -0.17 -8.88 -1.98
C ALA A 125 -0.99 -8.25 -0.83
N GLY A 126 -2.12 -7.58 -1.17
CA GLY A 126 -2.87 -6.72 -0.26
C GLY A 126 -3.51 -7.50 0.89
N MET A 127 -3.32 -7.03 2.12
CA MET A 127 -3.98 -7.54 3.30
C MET A 127 -5.47 -7.21 3.26
N VAL A 128 -6.32 -8.21 3.51
CA VAL A 128 -7.78 -8.06 3.49
C VAL A 128 -8.40 -8.37 4.86
N ARG A 129 -7.99 -9.46 5.50
CA ARG A 129 -8.48 -9.89 6.81
C ARG A 129 -7.55 -9.43 7.91
N THR A 130 -7.70 -8.18 8.33
CA THR A 130 -6.76 -7.51 9.24
C THR A 130 -6.69 -8.16 10.62
N ALA A 131 -7.84 -8.51 11.23
CA ALA A 131 -7.85 -9.20 12.52
C ALA A 131 -7.21 -10.60 12.45
N ALA A 132 -7.50 -11.36 11.40
CA ALA A 132 -6.91 -12.68 11.20
C ALA A 132 -5.39 -12.60 10.97
N PHE A 133 -4.93 -11.58 10.24
CA PHE A 133 -3.51 -11.29 10.06
C PHE A 133 -2.85 -10.99 11.40
N ALA A 134 -3.38 -10.05 12.18
CA ALA A 134 -2.83 -9.68 13.48
C ALA A 134 -2.71 -10.88 14.43
N GLN A 135 -3.75 -11.72 14.48
CA GLN A 135 -3.75 -12.91 15.32
C GLN A 135 -2.76 -13.97 14.84
N ARG A 136 -2.64 -14.19 13.54
CA ARG A 136 -1.72 -15.19 12.97
C ARG A 136 -0.27 -14.80 13.15
N GLU A 137 0.08 -13.54 12.84
CA GLU A 137 1.47 -13.08 12.84
C GLU A 137 1.96 -12.70 14.25
N PHE A 138 1.07 -12.11 15.06
CA PHE A 138 1.49 -11.48 16.32
C PHE A 138 0.68 -11.92 17.54
N GLY A 139 -0.27 -12.85 17.40
CA GLY A 139 -1.12 -13.27 18.52
C GLY A 139 -0.36 -13.90 19.71
N MET A 140 0.87 -14.38 19.49
CA MET A 140 1.75 -14.92 20.53
C MET A 140 2.76 -13.90 21.05
N VAL A 141 2.84 -12.72 20.46
CA VAL A 141 3.76 -11.64 20.85
C VAL A 141 3.04 -10.72 21.82
N LYS A 142 3.67 -10.43 22.97
CA LYS A 142 3.09 -9.54 23.99
C LYS A 142 3.27 -8.08 23.55
N PRO A 143 2.20 -7.32 23.25
CA PRO A 143 2.32 -5.91 22.94
C PRO A 143 2.99 -5.11 24.07
N GLY A 144 3.85 -4.16 23.69
CA GLY A 144 4.63 -3.35 24.61
C GLY A 144 5.87 -4.03 25.21
N ALA A 145 6.09 -5.34 24.92
CA ALA A 145 7.25 -6.08 25.39
C ALA A 145 7.91 -6.95 24.31
N GLY A 146 7.26 -7.20 23.20
CA GLY A 146 7.81 -7.97 22.09
C GLY A 146 7.87 -7.15 20.79
N PHE A 147 8.43 -7.78 19.77
CA PHE A 147 8.72 -7.15 18.48
C PHE A 147 8.02 -7.91 17.34
N MET A 148 7.65 -7.20 16.28
CA MET A 148 7.12 -7.80 15.07
C MET A 148 8.22 -8.59 14.38
N TRP A 149 8.01 -9.90 14.17
CA TRP A 149 8.98 -10.82 13.55
C TRP A 149 10.40 -10.73 14.16
N ASP A 150 10.47 -10.55 15.48
CA ASP A 150 11.73 -10.46 16.26
C ASP A 150 12.66 -9.29 15.83
N ASP A 151 12.13 -8.29 15.11
CA ASP A 151 12.86 -7.08 14.74
C ASP A 151 12.75 -6.03 15.86
N GLU A 152 13.87 -5.80 16.58
CA GLU A 152 13.94 -4.82 17.68
C GLU A 152 13.59 -3.38 17.29
N GLN A 153 13.67 -3.06 15.98
CA GLN A 153 13.27 -1.75 15.45
C GLN A 153 11.74 -1.63 15.26
N CYS A 154 11.03 -2.76 15.37
CA CYS A 154 9.60 -2.86 15.13
C CYS A 154 8.84 -3.36 16.38
N PRO A 155 8.81 -2.59 17.50
CA PRO A 155 8.10 -2.97 18.69
C PRO A 155 6.60 -3.11 18.44
N LEU A 156 6.01 -4.26 18.84
CA LEU A 156 4.57 -4.46 18.69
C LEU A 156 3.82 -3.60 19.70
N SER A 157 2.92 -2.74 19.23
CA SER A 157 2.07 -1.92 20.09
C SER A 157 0.67 -2.51 20.28
N GLN A 158 0.04 -2.23 21.43
CA GLN A 158 -1.36 -2.58 21.65
C GLN A 158 -2.28 -1.83 20.66
N ALA A 159 -1.98 -0.55 20.38
CA ALA A 159 -2.74 0.25 19.44
C ALA A 159 -2.81 -0.39 18.03
N TYR A 160 -1.71 -0.99 17.56
CA TYR A 160 -1.69 -1.72 16.29
C TYR A 160 -2.63 -2.93 16.33
N MET A 161 -2.53 -3.77 17.37
CA MET A 161 -3.38 -4.96 17.53
C MET A 161 -4.88 -4.60 17.62
N ASP A 162 -5.19 -3.56 18.38
CA ASP A 162 -6.57 -3.07 18.58
C ASP A 162 -7.15 -2.54 17.27
N ASP A 163 -6.39 -1.74 16.52
CA ASP A 163 -6.83 -1.16 15.23
C ASP A 163 -7.13 -2.26 14.20
N LEU A 164 -6.21 -3.22 14.03
CA LEU A 164 -6.42 -4.33 13.10
C LEU A 164 -7.62 -5.20 13.51
N THR A 165 -7.81 -5.40 14.80
CA THR A 165 -8.95 -6.15 15.35
C THR A 165 -10.27 -5.39 15.13
N GLN A 166 -10.28 -4.08 15.35
CA GLN A 166 -11.45 -3.22 15.17
C GLN A 166 -11.87 -3.14 13.69
N ILE A 167 -10.91 -3.01 12.76
CA ILE A 167 -11.18 -3.05 11.32
C ILE A 167 -11.71 -4.42 10.92
N GLY A 168 -11.13 -5.49 11.46
CA GLY A 168 -11.50 -6.88 11.22
C GLY A 168 -11.24 -7.33 9.79
N THR A 169 -11.81 -6.63 8.82
CA THR A 169 -11.64 -6.90 7.38
C THR A 169 -11.95 -5.66 6.54
N VAL A 170 -11.29 -5.55 5.38
CA VAL A 170 -11.59 -4.51 4.39
C VAL A 170 -12.57 -4.98 3.28
N LEU A 171 -13.08 -6.21 3.37
CA LEU A 171 -14.03 -6.77 2.39
C LEU A 171 -15.28 -5.90 2.21
N ASP A 172 -15.79 -5.28 3.27
CA ASP A 172 -17.01 -4.48 3.23
C ASP A 172 -16.80 -3.10 2.57
N ALA A 173 -15.55 -2.70 2.38
CA ALA A 173 -15.19 -1.50 1.63
C ALA A 173 -15.12 -1.77 0.12
N ALA A 174 -14.82 -3.00 -0.31
CA ALA A 174 -14.62 -3.36 -1.71
C ALA A 174 -15.80 -3.00 -2.63
N PRO A 175 -17.08 -3.22 -2.28
CA PRO A 175 -18.21 -2.83 -3.13
C PRO A 175 -18.35 -1.33 -3.36
N LYS A 176 -17.73 -0.50 -2.52
CA LYS A 176 -17.75 0.97 -2.62
C LYS A 176 -16.72 1.50 -3.62
N ILE A 177 -15.71 0.70 -3.98
CA ILE A 177 -14.68 1.08 -4.95
C ILE A 177 -15.28 1.00 -6.36
N LYS A 178 -15.30 2.14 -7.06
CA LYS A 178 -15.88 2.28 -8.41
C LYS A 178 -14.83 2.61 -9.47
N VAL A 179 -13.56 2.64 -9.07
CA VAL A 179 -12.44 2.90 -9.97
C VAL A 179 -11.82 1.58 -10.44
N PRO A 180 -11.10 1.58 -11.58
CA PRO A 180 -10.34 0.42 -12.02
C PRO A 180 -9.40 -0.09 -10.92
N TRP A 181 -9.34 -1.40 -10.72
CA TRP A 181 -8.55 -2.00 -9.66
C TRP A 181 -7.76 -3.21 -10.15
N LEU A 182 -6.45 -3.21 -9.91
CA LEU A 182 -5.57 -4.34 -10.16
C LEU A 182 -5.18 -5.02 -8.84
N LEU A 183 -5.34 -6.33 -8.78
CA LEU A 183 -4.83 -7.19 -7.71
C LEU A 183 -3.68 -8.02 -8.28
N VAL A 184 -2.47 -7.90 -7.69
CA VAL A 184 -1.31 -8.75 -8.00
C VAL A 184 -0.90 -9.49 -6.74
N HIS A 185 -0.79 -10.82 -6.80
CA HIS A 185 -0.49 -11.62 -5.61
C HIS A 185 0.39 -12.81 -5.97
N GLY A 186 1.40 -13.09 -5.14
CA GLY A 186 2.24 -14.27 -5.27
C GLY A 186 1.49 -15.55 -4.86
N THR A 187 1.69 -16.67 -5.59
CA THR A 187 1.02 -17.92 -5.22
C THR A 187 1.67 -18.63 -4.04
N GLU A 188 2.91 -18.25 -3.69
CA GLU A 188 3.67 -18.76 -2.55
C GLU A 188 3.89 -17.69 -1.48
N ASP A 189 2.91 -16.77 -1.36
CA ASP A 189 2.89 -15.76 -0.30
C ASP A 189 2.58 -16.43 1.04
N ASP A 190 3.56 -16.41 1.95
CA ASP A 190 3.50 -17.01 3.29
C ASP A 190 3.12 -16.00 4.38
N VAL A 191 2.97 -14.71 4.04
CA VAL A 191 2.61 -13.62 4.96
C VAL A 191 1.14 -13.24 4.82
N VAL A 192 0.68 -12.95 3.60
CA VAL A 192 -0.73 -12.68 3.30
C VAL A 192 -1.23 -13.76 2.35
N PRO A 193 -2.19 -14.60 2.78
CA PRO A 193 -2.69 -15.66 1.90
C PRO A 193 -3.29 -15.11 0.60
N ILE A 194 -2.96 -15.72 -0.53
CA ILE A 194 -3.53 -15.34 -1.84
C ILE A 194 -5.07 -15.41 -1.84
N GLN A 195 -5.66 -16.13 -0.87
CA GLN A 195 -7.10 -16.20 -0.68
C GLN A 195 -7.70 -14.82 -0.37
N ASP A 196 -6.95 -13.94 0.28
CA ASP A 196 -7.36 -12.55 0.53
C ASP A 196 -7.69 -11.82 -0.79
N SER A 197 -6.83 -11.93 -1.80
CA SER A 197 -7.10 -11.35 -3.13
C SER A 197 -8.26 -12.02 -3.85
N LYS A 198 -8.44 -13.33 -3.70
CA LYS A 198 -9.59 -14.04 -4.29
C LYS A 198 -10.91 -13.62 -3.63
N ASP A 199 -10.92 -13.48 -2.32
CA ASP A 199 -12.11 -13.10 -1.56
C ASP A 199 -12.55 -11.66 -1.87
N ILE A 200 -11.58 -10.73 -1.94
CA ILE A 200 -11.89 -9.34 -2.23
C ILE A 200 -12.32 -9.15 -3.70
N LEU A 201 -11.78 -9.94 -4.63
CA LEU A 201 -12.21 -9.96 -6.03
C LEU A 201 -13.71 -10.28 -6.17
N ILE A 202 -14.20 -11.25 -5.37
CA ILE A 202 -15.63 -11.65 -5.38
C ILE A 202 -16.53 -10.50 -4.88
N ARG A 203 -16.02 -9.67 -3.97
CA ARG A 203 -16.77 -8.56 -3.37
C ARG A 203 -16.68 -7.26 -4.15
N ALA A 204 -15.64 -7.12 -4.95
CA ALA A 204 -15.36 -5.92 -5.72
C ALA A 204 -16.33 -5.75 -6.90
N GLY A 205 -16.36 -4.54 -7.46
CA GLY A 205 -17.16 -4.23 -8.65
C GLY A 205 -16.61 -4.89 -9.94
N SER A 206 -17.15 -4.49 -11.08
CA SER A 206 -16.89 -5.15 -12.37
C SER A 206 -15.54 -4.83 -13.02
N ASP A 207 -14.87 -3.73 -12.65
CA ASP A 207 -13.58 -3.31 -13.26
C ASP A 207 -12.41 -3.67 -12.36
N VAL A 208 -12.31 -4.96 -12.02
CA VAL A 208 -11.21 -5.52 -11.22
C VAL A 208 -10.51 -6.61 -12.00
N LYS A 209 -9.17 -6.51 -12.07
CA LYS A 209 -8.32 -7.53 -12.68
C LYS A 209 -7.47 -8.19 -11.59
N PHE A 210 -7.47 -9.51 -11.55
CA PHE A 210 -6.59 -10.29 -10.70
C PHE A 210 -5.50 -10.98 -11.51
N VAL A 211 -4.24 -10.84 -11.08
CA VAL A 211 -3.06 -11.45 -11.69
C VAL A 211 -2.28 -12.21 -10.61
N PRO A 212 -2.44 -13.53 -10.53
CA PRO A 212 -1.59 -14.36 -9.69
C PRO A 212 -0.20 -14.50 -10.33
N LEU A 213 0.86 -14.30 -9.54
CA LEU A 213 2.24 -14.54 -9.97
C LEU A 213 2.70 -15.89 -9.42
N GLN A 214 2.81 -16.86 -10.32
CA GLN A 214 3.14 -18.24 -9.95
C GLN A 214 4.54 -18.35 -9.33
N GLY A 215 4.64 -18.95 -8.14
CA GLY A 215 5.89 -19.13 -7.39
C GLY A 215 6.39 -17.90 -6.65
N SER A 216 5.75 -16.74 -6.81
CA SER A 216 6.16 -15.50 -6.14
C SER A 216 5.81 -15.51 -4.67
N ASN A 217 6.71 -14.96 -3.86
CA ASN A 217 6.52 -14.71 -2.42
C ASN A 217 5.88 -13.34 -2.15
N HIS A 218 5.70 -13.00 -0.86
CA HIS A 218 5.05 -11.77 -0.39
C HIS A 218 5.67 -10.47 -0.91
N VAL A 219 6.99 -10.39 -1.02
CA VAL A 219 7.73 -9.18 -1.41
C VAL A 219 8.21 -9.19 -2.86
N PHE A 220 7.73 -10.15 -3.66
CA PHE A 220 8.11 -10.28 -5.07
C PHE A 220 9.63 -10.31 -5.28
N ALA A 221 10.36 -11.03 -4.40
CA ALA A 221 11.81 -11.06 -4.40
C ALA A 221 12.39 -11.84 -5.60
N GLY A 222 13.67 -11.55 -5.92
CA GLY A 222 14.41 -12.27 -6.96
C GLY A 222 13.79 -12.10 -8.34
N ASP A 223 13.58 -13.21 -9.03
CA ASP A 223 13.08 -13.26 -10.42
C ASP A 223 11.61 -12.77 -10.54
N PHE A 224 10.90 -12.59 -9.43
CA PHE A 224 9.51 -12.16 -9.43
C PHE A 224 9.32 -10.64 -9.43
N THR A 225 10.36 -9.86 -9.12
CA THR A 225 10.29 -8.40 -9.17
C THR A 225 9.96 -7.90 -10.58
N ALA A 226 10.63 -8.42 -11.61
CA ALA A 226 10.41 -7.99 -12.99
C ALA A 226 8.99 -8.29 -13.50
N PRO A 227 8.44 -9.50 -13.38
CA PRO A 227 7.06 -9.80 -13.79
C PRO A 227 6.00 -8.95 -13.05
N MET A 228 6.21 -8.68 -11.76
CA MET A 228 5.33 -7.79 -11.00
C MET A 228 5.37 -6.37 -11.57
N VAL A 229 6.56 -5.83 -11.77
CA VAL A 229 6.78 -4.48 -12.33
C VAL A 229 6.16 -4.36 -13.72
N GLU A 230 6.42 -5.29 -14.63
CA GLU A 230 5.85 -5.30 -15.99
C GLU A 230 4.32 -5.32 -15.96
N THR A 231 3.74 -6.16 -15.10
CA THR A 231 2.29 -6.25 -14.93
C THR A 231 1.68 -4.92 -14.50
N VAL A 232 2.26 -4.30 -13.47
CA VAL A 232 1.75 -3.02 -12.93
C VAL A 232 1.93 -1.89 -13.93
N VAL A 233 3.13 -1.75 -14.52
CA VAL A 233 3.43 -0.68 -15.49
C VAL A 233 2.49 -0.77 -16.69
N ALA A 234 2.33 -1.94 -17.29
CA ALA A 234 1.44 -2.14 -18.43
C ALA A 234 -0.01 -1.77 -18.10
N TRP A 235 -0.49 -2.21 -16.93
CA TRP A 235 -1.88 -1.97 -16.52
C TRP A 235 -2.13 -0.48 -16.18
N VAL A 236 -1.24 0.14 -15.38
CA VAL A 236 -1.38 1.56 -14.99
C VAL A 236 -1.30 2.47 -16.20
N LYS A 237 -0.35 2.21 -17.12
CA LYS A 237 -0.22 2.98 -18.36
C LYS A 237 -1.50 2.93 -19.19
N ALA A 238 -2.10 1.76 -19.37
CA ALA A 238 -3.33 1.59 -20.13
C ALA A 238 -4.57 2.26 -19.47
N ARG A 239 -4.49 2.69 -18.19
CA ARG A 239 -5.60 3.32 -17.45
C ARG A 239 -5.42 4.82 -17.26
N LEU A 240 -4.18 5.33 -17.33
CA LEU A 240 -3.87 6.74 -17.10
C LEU A 240 -3.45 7.49 -18.37
N THR A 241 -3.17 6.80 -19.46
CA THR A 241 -2.88 7.39 -20.78
C THR A 241 -4.00 7.07 -21.77
#